data_07cb86eb257f1c9dbb01c1ec142a3d94
#
_entry.id   07cb86eb257f1c9dbb01c1ec142a3d94
#
_cell.length_a   1.000
_cell.length_b   1.000
_cell.length_c   1.000
_cell.angle_alpha   90.00
_cell.angle_beta   90.00
_cell.angle_gamma   90.00
#
_symmetry.space_group_name_H-M   'P 1'
#
loop_
_entity.id
_entity.type
_entity.pdbx_description
1 polymer ?
#
loop_
_entity_poly.entity_id
_entity_poly.type
_entity_poly.pdbx_seq_one_letter_code
_entity_poly.pdbx_strand_id
1 'polypeptide(L)'
;TAPAAVFDTEAQVKAAFHDGKLDKDVVVVLRGQGPQASGMPELHSLTPLLSILQDNGHQVALVTDGRMSGASGTVPAAIHLWPEAADGGAIARIRDGDIICLDAVAGRLEVEAPLADRQCAPITTKQTGFGRELFFGMRRHAHTAEQGAGLNPAEHFRAEESSR
;
A
#
# COMPACT_ATOMS: atom_id res chain seq x y z
N THR A 1 1.16 11.18 -14.36
CA THR A 1 0.11 10.26 -14.84
C THR A 1 0.74 9.13 -15.60
N ALA A 2 0.51 7.88 -15.18
CA ALA A 2 1.12 6.71 -15.81
C ALA A 2 0.31 5.42 -15.52
N PRO A 3 0.55 4.34 -16.29
CA PRO A 3 -0.08 3.05 -16.01
C PRO A 3 0.41 2.45 -14.70
N ALA A 4 -0.49 1.78 -13.98
CA ALA A 4 -0.19 1.05 -12.76
C ALA A 4 0.62 -0.22 -13.04
N ALA A 5 1.56 -0.51 -12.16
CA ALA A 5 2.15 -1.84 -11.97
C ALA A 5 1.84 -2.29 -10.54
N VAL A 6 1.03 -3.33 -10.40
CA VAL A 6 0.44 -3.74 -9.12
C VAL A 6 1.21 -4.91 -8.50
N PHE A 7 1.52 -4.77 -7.22
CA PHE A 7 2.28 -5.75 -6.44
C PHE A 7 1.66 -5.96 -5.07
N ASP A 8 1.85 -7.15 -4.52
CA ASP A 8 1.41 -7.51 -3.17
C ASP A 8 2.58 -7.58 -2.17
N THR A 9 3.81 -7.58 -2.66
CA THR A 9 5.02 -7.62 -1.82
C THR A 9 6.14 -6.75 -2.37
N GLU A 10 6.95 -6.22 -1.46
CA GLU A 10 8.18 -5.49 -1.77
C GLU A 10 9.16 -6.31 -2.63
N ALA A 11 9.23 -7.62 -2.37
CA ALA A 11 10.09 -8.53 -3.13
C ALA A 11 9.69 -8.61 -4.61
N GLN A 12 8.38 -8.56 -4.91
CA GLN A 12 7.89 -8.52 -6.29
C GLN A 12 8.28 -7.21 -6.98
N VAL A 13 8.21 -6.06 -6.30
CA VAL A 13 8.66 -4.77 -6.86
C VAL A 13 10.16 -4.84 -7.20
N LYS A 14 10.98 -5.33 -6.27
CA LYS A 14 12.43 -5.49 -6.47
C LYS A 14 12.75 -6.41 -7.65
N ALA A 15 12.06 -7.54 -7.74
CA ALA A 15 12.22 -8.47 -8.87
C ALA A 15 11.84 -7.80 -10.20
N ALA A 16 10.70 -7.11 -10.25
CA ALA A 16 10.26 -6.41 -11.45
C ALA A 16 11.25 -5.29 -11.87
N PHE A 17 11.85 -4.60 -10.91
CA PHE A 17 12.90 -3.63 -11.19
C PHE A 17 14.14 -4.30 -11.80
N HIS A 18 14.65 -5.36 -11.19
CA HIS A 18 15.83 -6.08 -11.70
C HIS A 18 15.60 -6.75 -13.06
N ASP A 19 14.36 -7.16 -13.34
CA ASP A 19 13.95 -7.69 -14.64
C ASP A 19 13.76 -6.60 -15.72
N GLY A 20 13.93 -5.33 -15.40
CA GLY A 20 13.69 -4.19 -16.31
C GLY A 20 12.21 -3.93 -16.63
N LYS A 21 11.28 -4.58 -15.93
CA LYS A 21 9.83 -4.44 -16.19
C LYS A 21 9.27 -3.07 -15.80
N LEU A 22 9.99 -2.33 -14.96
CA LEU A 22 9.64 -1.00 -14.51
C LEU A 22 10.40 0.12 -15.24
N ASP A 23 11.20 -0.19 -16.25
CA ASP A 23 11.98 0.78 -17.04
C ASP A 23 11.07 1.53 -18.03
N LYS A 24 10.14 2.31 -17.49
CA LYS A 24 9.11 3.09 -18.18
C LYS A 24 8.39 4.02 -17.21
N ASP A 25 7.56 4.93 -17.74
CA ASP A 25 6.63 5.68 -16.91
C ASP A 25 5.67 4.72 -16.21
N VAL A 26 5.59 4.79 -14.88
CA VAL A 26 4.84 3.83 -14.09
C VAL A 26 4.42 4.37 -12.72
N VAL A 27 3.20 4.05 -12.30
CA VAL A 27 2.79 4.16 -10.90
C VAL A 27 2.86 2.78 -10.26
N VAL A 28 3.82 2.60 -9.38
CA VAL A 28 3.95 1.35 -8.61
C VAL A 28 2.87 1.33 -7.54
N VAL A 29 1.98 0.36 -7.61
CA VAL A 29 0.94 0.12 -6.61
C VAL A 29 1.34 -1.06 -5.74
N LEU A 30 1.65 -0.82 -4.48
CA LEU A 30 2.00 -1.86 -3.51
C LEU A 30 0.91 -1.93 -2.45
N ARG A 31 0.07 -2.95 -2.51
CA ARG A 31 -1.10 -3.12 -1.66
C ARG A 31 -0.91 -4.19 -0.59
N GLY A 32 -1.80 -4.18 0.41
CA GLY A 32 -1.75 -5.15 1.52
C GLY A 32 -0.60 -4.87 2.49
N GLN A 33 -0.17 -3.62 2.58
CA GLN A 33 0.87 -3.17 3.49
C GLN A 33 0.30 -2.35 4.67
N GLY A 34 -1.02 -2.30 4.79
CA GLY A 34 -1.72 -1.56 5.83
C GLY A 34 -1.58 -2.17 7.23
N PRO A 35 -2.14 -1.48 8.25
CA PRO A 35 -2.06 -1.90 9.66
C PRO A 35 -2.54 -3.31 9.90
N GLN A 36 -3.70 -3.67 9.39
CA GLN A 36 -4.33 -4.98 9.61
C GLN A 36 -3.72 -6.07 8.71
N ALA A 37 -3.43 -5.74 7.46
CA ALA A 37 -2.85 -6.69 6.52
C ALA A 37 -1.45 -7.14 6.94
N SER A 38 -0.53 -6.21 7.19
CA SER A 38 0.89 -6.49 7.38
C SER A 38 1.52 -5.81 8.60
N GLY A 39 0.77 -4.97 9.33
CA GLY A 39 1.30 -4.18 10.44
C GLY A 39 2.13 -2.98 9.98
N MET A 40 1.84 -2.45 8.80
CA MET A 40 2.51 -1.27 8.20
C MET A 40 4.04 -1.36 8.19
N PRO A 41 4.64 -2.35 7.53
CA PRO A 41 6.10 -2.41 7.44
C PRO A 41 6.65 -1.15 6.76
N GLU A 42 7.90 -0.80 7.10
CA GLU A 42 8.59 0.33 6.49
C GLU A 42 9.05 -0.02 5.06
N LEU A 43 8.60 0.77 4.07
CA LEU A 43 8.86 0.55 2.65
C LEU A 43 10.03 1.37 2.09
N HIS A 44 10.87 1.95 2.95
CA HIS A 44 11.98 2.82 2.55
C HIS A 44 12.92 2.17 1.52
N SER A 45 13.08 0.86 1.53
CA SER A 45 13.97 0.16 0.60
C SER A 45 13.55 0.24 -0.87
N LEU A 46 12.31 0.67 -1.17
CA LEU A 46 11.85 0.92 -2.54
C LEU A 46 12.31 2.27 -3.09
N THR A 47 12.55 3.25 -2.23
CA THR A 47 12.89 4.60 -2.66
C THR A 47 14.12 4.67 -3.59
N PRO A 48 15.25 4.01 -3.27
CA PRO A 48 16.41 4.05 -4.16
C PRO A 48 16.12 3.49 -5.56
N LEU A 49 15.33 2.41 -5.64
CA LEU A 49 15.00 1.79 -6.92
C LEU A 49 14.14 2.71 -7.79
N LEU A 50 13.12 3.32 -7.17
CA LEU A 50 12.23 4.26 -7.86
C LEU A 50 12.96 5.55 -8.26
N SER A 51 13.91 6.02 -7.44
CA SER A 51 14.75 7.17 -7.79
C SER A 51 15.63 6.89 -9.01
N ILE A 52 16.20 5.68 -9.13
CA ILE A 52 16.99 5.30 -10.32
C ILE A 52 16.14 5.37 -11.58
N LEU A 53 14.87 4.94 -11.54
CA LEU A 53 13.96 5.05 -12.69
C LEU A 53 13.69 6.50 -13.07
N GLN A 54 13.54 7.40 -12.07
CA GLN A 54 13.41 8.84 -12.32
C GLN A 54 14.69 9.45 -12.92
N ASP A 55 15.84 9.07 -12.42
CA ASP A 55 17.13 9.52 -12.95
C ASP A 55 17.35 9.06 -14.41
N ASN A 56 16.75 7.92 -14.78
CA ASN A 56 16.69 7.44 -16.15
C ASN A 56 15.68 8.21 -17.04
N GLY A 57 14.95 9.17 -16.47
CA GLY A 57 14.02 10.03 -17.19
C GLY A 57 12.56 9.58 -17.18
N HIS A 58 12.21 8.54 -16.40
CA HIS A 58 10.84 8.07 -16.28
C HIS A 58 10.03 8.84 -15.25
N GLN A 59 8.74 8.99 -15.50
CA GLN A 59 7.77 9.47 -14.52
C GLN A 59 7.35 8.32 -13.62
N VAL A 60 7.75 8.36 -12.34
CA VAL A 60 7.52 7.28 -11.40
C VAL A 60 6.87 7.79 -10.13
N ALA A 61 5.91 7.05 -9.62
CA ALA A 61 5.27 7.31 -8.33
C ALA A 61 5.00 5.99 -7.58
N LEU A 62 4.79 6.11 -6.26
CA LEU A 62 4.36 5.00 -5.40
C LEU A 62 2.95 5.29 -4.85
N VAL A 63 2.09 4.27 -4.89
CA VAL A 63 0.76 4.29 -4.26
C VAL A 63 0.64 3.07 -3.35
N THR A 64 0.37 3.27 -2.05
CA THR A 64 0.33 2.16 -1.08
C THR A 64 -0.58 2.46 0.11
N ASP A 65 -1.18 1.41 0.67
CA ASP A 65 -1.84 1.43 1.98
C ASP A 65 -0.85 1.28 3.16
N GLY A 66 0.43 1.04 2.85
CA GLY A 66 1.53 1.00 3.80
C GLY A 66 2.13 2.37 4.11
N ARG A 67 3.29 2.37 4.74
CA ARG A 67 4.05 3.56 5.10
C ARG A 67 5.45 3.59 4.48
N MET A 68 5.95 4.78 4.27
CA MET A 68 7.32 5.00 3.85
C MET A 68 7.86 6.20 4.62
N SER A 69 9.08 6.10 5.16
CA SER A 69 9.68 7.22 5.89
C SER A 69 9.86 8.42 4.96
N GLY A 70 9.56 9.62 5.49
CA GLY A 70 9.60 10.87 4.73
C GLY A 70 11.01 11.35 4.35
N ALA A 71 12.03 10.57 4.60
CA ALA A 71 13.42 10.95 4.33
C ALA A 71 13.72 11.13 2.84
N SER A 72 12.86 10.65 1.96
CA SER A 72 13.18 10.60 0.55
C SER A 72 12.69 11.81 -0.22
N GLY A 73 11.47 12.27 -0.07
CA GLY A 73 10.93 13.41 -0.83
C GLY A 73 11.18 13.43 -2.34
N THR A 74 11.97 12.48 -2.85
CA THR A 74 12.42 12.40 -4.24
C THR A 74 11.41 11.72 -5.14
N VAL A 75 10.67 10.75 -4.63
CA VAL A 75 9.64 10.02 -5.39
C VAL A 75 8.28 10.49 -4.92
N PRO A 76 7.39 10.96 -5.82
CA PRO A 76 6.01 11.24 -5.48
C PRO A 76 5.35 9.98 -4.91
N ALA A 77 4.72 10.09 -3.75
CA ALA A 77 4.11 8.93 -3.11
C ALA A 77 2.79 9.29 -2.43
N ALA A 78 1.75 8.49 -2.67
CA ALA A 78 0.55 8.44 -1.87
C ALA A 78 0.65 7.23 -0.94
N ILE A 79 0.78 7.49 0.35
CA ILE A 79 0.95 6.49 1.39
C ILE A 79 -0.22 6.52 2.36
N HIS A 80 -0.35 5.50 3.21
CA HIS A 80 -1.43 5.39 4.20
C HIS A 80 -2.84 5.42 3.56
N LEU A 81 -2.99 4.86 2.35
CA LEU A 81 -4.31 4.84 1.71
C LEU A 81 -5.31 4.11 2.60
N TRP A 82 -6.46 4.75 2.76
CA TRP A 82 -7.56 4.21 3.55
C TRP A 82 -8.88 4.28 2.75
N PRO A 83 -9.78 3.27 2.86
CA PRO A 83 -9.56 1.98 3.54
C PRO A 83 -8.42 1.17 2.91
N GLU A 84 -7.69 0.42 3.76
CA GLU A 84 -6.61 -0.43 3.27
C GLU A 84 -7.14 -1.59 2.40
N ALA A 85 -6.26 -2.24 1.66
CA ALA A 85 -6.67 -3.33 0.75
C ALA A 85 -7.35 -4.49 1.48
N ALA A 86 -6.92 -4.82 2.71
CA ALA A 86 -7.54 -5.85 3.54
C ALA A 86 -8.98 -5.53 3.95
N ASP A 87 -9.31 -4.24 4.06
CA ASP A 87 -10.66 -3.75 4.35
C ASP A 87 -11.49 -3.46 3.09
N GLY A 88 -11.06 -3.96 1.93
CA GLY A 88 -11.74 -3.78 0.66
C GLY A 88 -11.63 -2.36 0.08
N GLY A 89 -10.63 -1.60 0.48
CA GLY A 89 -10.34 -0.28 -0.06
C GLY A 89 -10.14 -0.28 -1.57
N ALA A 90 -10.25 0.90 -2.19
CA ALA A 90 -10.13 1.07 -3.64
C ALA A 90 -8.82 0.50 -4.20
N ILE A 91 -7.73 0.57 -3.44
CA ILE A 91 -6.43 0.02 -3.83
C ILE A 91 -6.47 -1.50 -4.10
N ALA A 92 -7.37 -2.26 -3.45
CA ALA A 92 -7.55 -3.69 -3.71
C ALA A 92 -8.17 -3.99 -5.08
N ARG A 93 -8.72 -2.99 -5.76
CA ARG A 93 -9.41 -3.13 -7.05
C ARG A 93 -8.61 -2.61 -8.23
N ILE A 94 -7.48 -1.97 -7.97
CA ILE A 94 -6.55 -1.50 -9.01
C ILE A 94 -5.92 -2.72 -9.68
N ARG A 95 -5.76 -2.66 -11.00
CA ARG A 95 -5.16 -3.71 -11.83
C ARG A 95 -3.99 -3.14 -12.62
N ASP A 96 -3.11 -4.03 -13.07
CA ASP A 96 -2.03 -3.64 -13.97
C ASP A 96 -2.58 -2.92 -15.20
N GLY A 97 -1.93 -1.81 -15.55
CA GLY A 97 -2.29 -0.99 -16.70
C GLY A 97 -3.39 0.06 -16.44
N ASP A 98 -4.04 0.09 -15.29
CA ASP A 98 -4.95 1.18 -14.94
C ASP A 98 -4.19 2.50 -14.92
N ILE A 99 -4.75 3.53 -15.53
CA ILE A 99 -4.11 4.84 -15.51
C ILE A 99 -4.35 5.51 -14.17
N ILE A 100 -3.26 5.92 -13.52
CA ILE A 100 -3.29 6.62 -12.24
C ILE A 100 -2.67 8.00 -12.41
N CYS A 101 -3.39 9.01 -11.93
CA CYS A 101 -2.90 10.37 -11.80
C CYS A 101 -2.61 10.68 -10.33
N LEU A 102 -1.34 10.96 -10.01
CA LEU A 102 -0.91 11.46 -8.70
C LEU A 102 -0.40 12.89 -8.87
N ASP A 103 -1.16 13.86 -8.40
CA ASP A 103 -0.79 15.28 -8.38
C ASP A 103 -0.49 15.70 -6.94
N ALA A 104 0.79 15.72 -6.59
CA ALA A 104 1.24 16.09 -5.24
C ALA A 104 1.04 17.58 -4.92
N VAL A 105 0.95 18.45 -5.95
CA VAL A 105 0.71 19.88 -5.76
C VAL A 105 -0.76 20.15 -5.46
N ALA A 106 -1.66 19.52 -6.23
CA ALA A 106 -3.09 19.62 -6.01
C ALA A 106 -3.61 18.72 -4.88
N GLY A 107 -2.77 17.81 -4.34
CA GLY A 107 -3.17 16.82 -3.35
C GLY A 107 -4.22 15.83 -3.90
N ARG A 108 -4.09 15.42 -5.17
CA ARG A 108 -5.07 14.62 -5.87
C ARG A 108 -4.50 13.27 -6.28
N LEU A 109 -5.27 12.20 -6.01
CA LEU A 109 -5.00 10.85 -6.49
C LEU A 109 -6.26 10.32 -7.17
N GLU A 110 -6.14 9.97 -8.44
CA GLU A 110 -7.26 9.48 -9.26
C GLU A 110 -6.85 8.23 -10.03
N VAL A 111 -7.82 7.35 -10.26
CA VAL A 111 -7.66 6.15 -11.09
C VAL A 111 -8.72 6.19 -12.18
N GLU A 112 -8.29 6.16 -13.45
CA GLU A 112 -9.17 6.15 -14.61
C GLU A 112 -9.71 4.73 -14.86
N ALA A 113 -10.49 4.20 -13.92
CA ALA A 113 -11.09 2.87 -14.04
C ALA A 113 -12.35 2.77 -13.19
N PRO A 114 -13.32 1.93 -13.59
CA PRO A 114 -14.56 1.72 -12.84
C PRO A 114 -14.32 0.80 -11.61
N LEU A 115 -13.58 1.31 -10.61
CA LEU A 115 -13.17 0.51 -9.45
C LEU A 115 -14.37 -0.05 -8.67
N ALA A 116 -15.51 0.68 -8.64
CA ALA A 116 -16.70 0.24 -7.91
C ALA A 116 -17.25 -1.11 -8.42
N ASP A 117 -17.11 -1.38 -9.71
CA ASP A 117 -17.64 -2.59 -10.36
C ASP A 117 -16.68 -3.78 -10.28
N ARG A 118 -15.50 -3.59 -9.70
CA ARG A 118 -14.46 -4.62 -9.63
C ARG A 118 -14.46 -5.33 -8.30
N GLN A 119 -14.25 -6.64 -8.34
CA GLN A 119 -13.93 -7.40 -7.14
C GLN A 119 -12.56 -7.03 -6.60
N CYS A 120 -12.47 -6.98 -5.26
CA CYS A 120 -11.19 -6.82 -4.58
C CYS A 120 -10.29 -8.02 -4.87
N ALA A 121 -9.02 -7.75 -5.11
CA ALA A 121 -8.03 -8.83 -5.14
C ALA A 121 -7.90 -9.46 -3.75
N PRO A 122 -7.70 -10.77 -3.67
CA PRO A 122 -7.41 -11.42 -2.39
C PRO A 122 -6.07 -10.91 -1.85
N ILE A 123 -6.09 -10.40 -0.62
CA ILE A 123 -4.86 -9.98 0.06
C ILE A 123 -4.29 -11.18 0.81
N THR A 124 -3.20 -11.71 0.27
CA THR A 124 -2.50 -12.84 0.89
C THR A 124 -1.46 -12.33 1.88
N THR A 125 -1.84 -12.27 3.16
CA THR A 125 -0.88 -11.99 4.22
C THR A 125 -0.28 -13.29 4.74
N LYS A 126 1.04 -13.35 4.90
CA LYS A 126 1.67 -14.46 5.62
C LYS A 126 1.27 -14.35 7.10
N GLN A 127 0.40 -15.24 7.55
CA GLN A 127 -0.09 -15.28 8.93
C GLN A 127 0.92 -15.92 9.89
N THR A 128 1.84 -16.73 9.37
CA THR A 128 2.75 -17.57 10.14
C THR A 128 4.20 -17.41 9.69
N GLY A 129 5.12 -17.74 10.56
CA GLY A 129 6.57 -17.69 10.34
C GLY A 129 7.20 -16.35 10.75
N PHE A 130 8.45 -16.40 11.19
CA PHE A 130 9.24 -15.25 11.66
C PHE A 130 8.59 -14.46 12.81
N GLY A 131 7.82 -15.13 13.69
CA GLY A 131 7.14 -14.48 14.81
C GLY A 131 5.86 -13.73 14.43
N ARG A 132 5.35 -13.89 13.20
CA ARG A 132 4.09 -13.24 12.76
C ARG A 132 2.88 -13.69 13.57
N GLU A 133 2.92 -14.90 14.10
CA GLU A 133 1.92 -15.46 15.01
C GLU A 133 1.76 -14.60 16.26
N LEU A 134 2.88 -14.17 16.83
CA LEU A 134 2.90 -13.32 18.01
C LEU A 134 2.16 -11.99 17.80
N PHE A 135 2.29 -11.42 16.59
CA PHE A 135 1.70 -10.14 16.24
C PHE A 135 0.31 -10.26 15.58
N PHE A 136 -0.21 -11.47 15.41
CA PHE A 136 -1.51 -11.67 14.77
C PHE A 136 -2.64 -10.93 15.51
N GLY A 137 -2.70 -11.09 16.83
CA GLY A 137 -3.67 -10.39 17.66
C GLY A 137 -3.56 -8.87 17.56
N MET A 138 -2.32 -8.37 17.53
CA MET A 138 -2.06 -6.94 17.39
C MET A 138 -2.59 -6.40 16.05
N ARG A 139 -2.28 -7.06 14.94
CA ARG A 139 -2.78 -6.63 13.61
C ARG A 139 -4.29 -6.65 13.54
N ARG A 140 -4.93 -7.67 14.12
CA ARG A 140 -6.39 -7.79 14.14
C ARG A 140 -7.09 -6.67 14.90
N HIS A 141 -6.40 -6.06 15.87
CA HIS A 141 -6.90 -4.97 16.71
C HIS A 141 -6.25 -3.63 16.38
N ALA A 142 -5.51 -3.54 15.28
CA ALA A 142 -4.95 -2.28 14.83
C ALA A 142 -6.07 -1.36 14.33
N HIS A 143 -5.98 -0.09 14.73
CA HIS A 143 -6.81 0.95 14.15
C HIS A 143 -6.44 1.18 12.70
N THR A 144 -7.33 1.85 11.97
CA THR A 144 -7.07 2.22 10.58
C THR A 144 -5.91 3.21 10.48
N ALA A 145 -5.32 3.33 9.29
CA ALA A 145 -4.28 4.32 9.03
C ALA A 145 -4.78 5.75 9.31
N GLU A 146 -6.04 6.05 9.00
CA GLU A 146 -6.70 7.34 9.28
C GLU A 146 -6.76 7.65 10.78
N GLN A 147 -6.91 6.63 11.62
CA GLN A 147 -6.93 6.74 13.08
C GLN A 147 -5.52 6.63 13.70
N GLY A 148 -4.46 6.63 12.88
CA GLY A 148 -3.08 6.58 13.32
C GLY A 148 -2.51 5.18 13.49
N ALA A 149 -3.20 4.13 13.04
CA ALA A 149 -2.74 2.72 13.07
C ALA A 149 -2.29 2.22 14.47
N GLY A 150 -2.78 2.84 15.52
CA GLY A 150 -2.46 2.49 16.91
C GLY A 150 -3.13 1.19 17.33
N LEU A 151 -2.75 0.71 18.52
CA LEU A 151 -3.39 -0.41 19.19
C LEU A 151 -4.18 0.12 20.40
N ASN A 152 -5.49 -0.08 20.37
CA ASN A 152 -6.32 0.20 21.55
C ASN A 152 -7.14 -1.03 21.94
N PRO A 153 -6.53 -2.00 22.64
CA PRO A 153 -7.25 -3.20 23.07
C PRO A 153 -8.49 -2.91 23.90
N ALA A 154 -8.50 -1.81 24.65
CA ALA A 154 -9.60 -1.47 25.55
C ALA A 154 -10.91 -1.15 24.82
N GLU A 155 -10.87 -0.66 23.61
CA GLU A 155 -12.09 -0.36 22.83
C GLU A 155 -12.81 -1.64 22.38
N HIS A 156 -12.07 -2.68 22.02
CA HIS A 156 -12.65 -3.96 21.63
C HIS A 156 -13.36 -4.67 22.80
N PHE A 157 -12.79 -4.61 24.00
CA PHE A 157 -13.44 -5.18 25.19
C PHE A 157 -14.76 -4.46 25.52
N ARG A 158 -14.83 -3.15 25.36
CA ARG A 158 -16.07 -2.38 25.58
C ARG A 158 -17.16 -2.67 24.55
N ALA A 159 -16.80 -2.93 23.29
CA ALA A 159 -17.75 -3.26 22.24
C ALA A 159 -18.42 -4.64 22.47
N GLU A 160 -17.67 -5.61 22.99
CA GLU A 160 -18.21 -6.94 23.33
C GLU A 160 -19.13 -6.90 24.56
N GLU A 161 -18.86 -6.05 25.55
CA GLU A 161 -19.71 -5.87 26.73
C GLU A 161 -21.05 -5.19 26.39
N SER A 162 -21.06 -4.28 25.42
CA SER A 162 -22.29 -3.59 24.99
C SER A 162 -23.19 -4.41 24.07
N SER A 163 -22.73 -5.58 23.63
CA SER A 163 -23.46 -6.49 22.72
C SER A 163 -24.09 -7.67 23.47
N ARG A 164 -23.96 -7.72 24.78
CA ARG A 164 -24.60 -8.69 25.68
C ARG A 164 -25.71 -8.05 26.49
#